data_73e56a8ae3cc166cb955fbae324bf322
#
_entry.id   73e56a8ae3cc166cb955fbae324bf322
#
_cell.length_a   1.000
_cell.length_b   1.000
_cell.length_c   1.000
_cell.angle_alpha   90.00
_cell.angle_beta   90.00
_cell.angle_gamma   90.00
#
_symmetry.space_group_name_H-M   'P 1'
#
loop_
_entity.id
_entity.type
_entity.pdbx_description
1 polymer ?
#
loop_
_entity_poly.entity_id
_entity_poly.type
_entity_poly.pdbx_seq_one_letter_code
_entity_poly.pdbx_strand_id
1 'polypeptide(L)'
;MMESRHAKRKNEHLSLAAKYYDQVHQHHYFDQVRLIHDSLPEMTTDDVDLHVQLADNLEIECPFYIEAMTGGSDQALKINQQLAQLAHKHHLA
;
A
#
# COMPACT_ATOMS: atom_id res chain seq x y z
N MET A 1 8.93 7.74 30.82
CA MET A 1 9.89 7.83 29.71
C MET A 1 9.44 8.94 28.76
N MET A 2 10.29 9.90 28.49
CA MET A 2 9.93 10.95 27.54
C MET A 2 10.03 10.42 26.11
N GLU A 3 8.99 10.65 25.33
CA GLU A 3 8.97 10.35 23.92
C GLU A 3 10.04 11.18 23.17
N SER A 4 10.79 10.55 22.28
CA SER A 4 11.79 11.27 21.51
C SER A 4 11.15 12.28 20.56
N ARG A 5 11.87 13.35 20.19
CA ARG A 5 11.39 14.33 19.21
C ARG A 5 11.02 13.68 17.87
N HIS A 6 11.77 12.64 17.48
CA HIS A 6 11.49 11.89 16.25
C HIS A 6 10.20 11.10 16.34
N ALA A 7 9.96 10.40 17.46
CA ALA A 7 8.74 9.65 17.69
C ALA A 7 7.51 10.58 17.71
N LYS A 8 7.60 11.71 18.38
CA LYS A 8 6.55 12.71 18.40
C LYS A 8 6.21 13.22 16.99
N ARG A 9 7.22 13.58 16.20
CA ARG A 9 7.03 14.02 14.82
C ARG A 9 6.36 12.96 13.96
N LYS A 10 6.76 11.69 14.09
CA LYS A 10 6.15 10.58 13.37
C LYS A 10 4.69 10.38 13.74
N ASN A 11 4.36 10.48 15.02
CA ASN A 11 2.97 10.39 15.47
C ASN A 11 2.12 11.58 14.98
N GLU A 12 2.68 12.78 14.95
CA GLU A 12 2.03 13.95 14.34
C GLU A 12 1.75 13.74 12.84
N HIS A 13 2.69 13.20 12.09
CA HIS A 13 2.50 12.86 10.68
C HIS A 13 1.37 11.87 10.48
N LEU A 14 1.32 10.81 11.29
CA LEU A 14 0.24 9.81 11.22
C LEU A 14 -1.12 10.42 11.54
N SER A 15 -1.19 11.26 12.56
CA SER A 15 -2.43 11.94 12.95
C SER A 15 -2.92 12.90 11.87
N LEU A 16 -2.02 13.67 11.25
CA LEU A 16 -2.36 14.57 10.15
C LEU A 16 -2.79 13.81 8.89
N ALA A 17 -2.14 12.71 8.58
CA ALA A 17 -2.52 11.86 7.45
C ALA A 17 -3.93 11.32 7.62
N ALA A 18 -4.28 10.84 8.82
CA ALA A 18 -5.63 10.37 9.13
C ALA A 18 -6.66 11.50 9.08
N LYS A 19 -6.33 12.66 9.65
CA LYS A 19 -7.23 13.83 9.70
C LYS A 19 -7.58 14.36 8.32
N TYR A 20 -6.62 14.42 7.42
CA TYR A 20 -6.80 15.01 6.10
C TYR A 20 -7.00 13.98 4.98
N TYR A 21 -7.18 12.72 5.33
CA TYR A 21 -7.34 11.63 4.37
C TYR A 21 -8.42 11.92 3.33
N ASP A 22 -9.61 12.29 3.76
CA ASP A 22 -10.73 12.54 2.85
C ASP A 22 -10.46 13.73 1.91
N GLN A 23 -9.80 14.78 2.39
CA GLN A 23 -9.47 15.94 1.57
C GLN A 23 -8.45 15.62 0.49
N VAL A 24 -7.42 14.83 0.84
CA VAL A 24 -6.36 14.44 -0.11
C VAL A 24 -6.90 13.47 -1.15
N HIS A 25 -7.87 12.64 -0.79
CA HIS A 25 -8.40 11.56 -1.64
C HIS A 25 -9.72 11.92 -2.33
N GLN A 26 -10.12 13.18 -2.37
CA GLN A 26 -11.34 13.61 -3.07
C GLN A 26 -11.26 13.41 -4.58
N HIS A 27 -10.07 13.50 -5.16
CA HIS A 27 -9.83 13.32 -6.59
C HIS A 27 -8.78 12.26 -6.84
N HIS A 28 -9.14 11.25 -7.61
CA HIS A 28 -8.21 10.27 -8.13
C HIS A 28 -7.98 10.50 -9.62
N TYR A 29 -6.74 10.56 -10.04
CA TYR A 29 -6.41 10.68 -11.45
C TYR A 29 -6.92 9.48 -12.27
N PHE A 30 -7.05 8.32 -11.63
CA PHE A 30 -7.65 7.13 -12.24
C PHE A 30 -9.11 7.32 -12.64
N ASP A 31 -9.85 8.26 -12.03
CA ASP A 31 -11.22 8.58 -12.42
C ASP A 31 -11.31 9.12 -13.85
N GLN A 32 -10.20 9.63 -14.38
CA GLN A 32 -10.10 10.13 -15.75
C GLN A 32 -9.73 9.02 -16.76
N VAL A 33 -9.39 7.83 -16.28
CA VAL A 33 -9.05 6.68 -17.11
C VAL A 33 -10.30 5.84 -17.33
N ARG A 34 -10.63 5.60 -18.59
CA ARG A 34 -11.74 4.74 -18.95
C ARG A 34 -11.22 3.56 -19.77
N LEU A 35 -11.54 2.36 -19.31
CA LEU A 35 -11.22 1.14 -20.06
C LEU A 35 -12.29 0.88 -21.11
N ILE A 36 -11.86 0.45 -22.27
CA ILE A 36 -12.77 0.00 -23.33
C ILE A 36 -13.30 -1.38 -22.93
N HIS A 37 -14.61 -1.47 -22.80
CA HIS A 37 -15.27 -2.70 -22.41
C HIS A 37 -15.33 -3.70 -23.57
N ASP A 38 -15.01 -4.95 -23.28
CA ASP A 38 -15.26 -6.08 -24.18
C ASP A 38 -16.31 -6.97 -23.53
N SER A 39 -17.46 -7.11 -24.19
CA SER A 39 -18.61 -7.85 -23.67
C SER A 39 -18.41 -9.36 -23.65
N LEU A 40 -17.56 -9.88 -24.53
CA LEU A 40 -17.30 -11.32 -24.67
C LEU A 40 -15.80 -11.59 -24.83
N PRO A 41 -15.01 -11.36 -23.78
CA PRO A 41 -13.58 -11.61 -23.84
C PRO A 41 -13.31 -13.12 -23.97
N GLU A 42 -12.31 -13.48 -24.76
CA GLU A 42 -11.87 -14.86 -24.93
C GLU A 42 -10.95 -15.35 -23.79
N MET A 43 -11.08 -14.76 -22.60
CA MET A 43 -10.25 -15.07 -21.44
C MET A 43 -11.05 -14.95 -20.15
N THR A 44 -10.56 -15.61 -19.11
CA THR A 44 -11.08 -15.49 -17.75
C THR A 44 -10.05 -14.78 -16.86
N THR A 45 -10.44 -14.44 -15.64
CA THR A 45 -9.52 -13.86 -14.66
C THR A 45 -8.38 -14.82 -14.31
N ASP A 46 -8.61 -16.14 -14.40
CA ASP A 46 -7.59 -17.16 -14.13
C ASP A 46 -6.49 -17.19 -15.21
N ASP A 47 -6.77 -16.67 -16.39
CA ASP A 47 -5.78 -16.56 -17.48
C ASP A 47 -4.82 -15.38 -17.29
N VAL A 48 -5.08 -14.51 -16.32
CA VAL A 48 -4.24 -13.34 -16.06
C VAL A 48 -3.17 -13.67 -15.03
N ASP A 49 -1.92 -13.56 -15.43
CA ASP A 49 -0.77 -13.73 -14.54
C ASP A 49 -0.17 -12.37 -14.20
N LEU A 50 -0.26 -11.99 -12.93
CA LEU A 50 0.24 -10.71 -12.40
C LEU A 50 1.57 -10.87 -11.66
N HIS A 51 2.19 -12.04 -11.67
CA HIS A 51 3.45 -12.28 -10.99
C HIS A 51 4.55 -11.36 -11.50
N VAL A 52 5.32 -10.83 -10.57
CA VAL A 52 6.49 -9.99 -10.85
C VAL A 52 7.67 -10.48 -10.04
N GLN A 53 8.80 -10.64 -10.67
CA GLN A 53 10.07 -10.92 -10.01
C GLN A 53 10.78 -9.59 -9.72
N LEU A 54 10.79 -9.17 -8.45
CA LEU A 54 11.41 -7.92 -8.02
C LEU A 54 12.92 -8.04 -7.84
N ALA A 55 13.37 -9.22 -7.43
CA ALA A 55 14.79 -9.53 -7.21
C ALA A 55 14.99 -11.02 -7.40
N ASP A 56 16.24 -11.48 -7.41
CA ASP A 56 16.59 -12.87 -7.69
C ASP A 56 15.83 -13.87 -6.80
N ASN A 57 15.55 -13.49 -5.55
CA ASN A 57 14.87 -14.31 -4.58
C ASN A 57 13.50 -13.79 -4.13
N LEU A 58 12.96 -12.78 -4.82
CA LEU A 58 11.71 -12.16 -4.43
C LEU A 58 10.75 -12.10 -5.61
N GLU A 59 9.76 -12.97 -5.55
CA GLU A 59 8.63 -13.00 -6.46
C GLU A 59 7.36 -12.61 -5.71
N ILE A 60 6.53 -11.76 -6.31
CA ILE A 60 5.25 -11.34 -5.77
C ILE A 60 4.12 -11.72 -6.73
N GLU A 61 2.95 -12.03 -6.18
CA GLU A 61 1.81 -12.50 -6.97
C GLU A 61 1.10 -11.39 -7.76
N CYS A 62 1.21 -10.15 -7.32
CA CYS A 62 0.70 -9.01 -8.07
C CYS A 62 1.62 -7.80 -7.91
N PRO A 63 1.63 -6.89 -8.89
CA PRO A 63 2.65 -5.84 -8.99
C PRO A 63 2.36 -4.65 -8.05
N PHE A 64 2.22 -4.93 -6.76
CA PHE A 64 2.08 -3.91 -5.72
C PHE A 64 3.13 -4.08 -4.65
N TYR A 65 3.63 -2.99 -4.15
CA TYR A 65 4.50 -2.97 -2.98
C TYR A 65 4.06 -1.87 -2.01
N ILE A 66 4.37 -2.07 -0.75
CA ILE A 66 4.10 -1.10 0.31
C ILE A 66 5.33 -0.23 0.47
N GLU A 67 5.19 1.06 0.22
CA GLU A 67 6.28 1.99 0.34
C GLU A 67 6.62 2.27 1.81
N ALA A 68 7.91 2.26 2.13
CA ALA A 68 8.40 2.53 3.47
C ALA A 68 8.36 4.03 3.75
N MET A 69 7.33 4.49 4.45
CA MET A 69 7.15 5.90 4.75
C MET A 69 7.18 6.24 6.23
N THR A 70 7.02 5.27 7.12
CA THR A 70 6.90 5.54 8.54
C THR A 70 7.73 4.58 9.38
N GLY A 71 8.19 5.05 10.52
CA GLY A 71 8.98 4.29 11.47
C GLY A 71 9.41 5.16 12.63
N GLY A 72 10.06 4.57 13.64
CA GLY A 72 10.65 5.31 14.76
C GLY A 72 9.68 5.69 15.88
N SER A 73 8.48 5.14 15.91
CA SER A 73 7.53 5.28 17.03
C SER A 73 6.79 3.99 17.27
N ASP A 74 6.23 3.81 18.47
CA ASP A 74 5.43 2.62 18.82
C ASP A 74 4.17 2.52 17.96
N GLN A 75 3.55 3.63 17.64
CA GLN A 75 2.39 3.66 16.75
C GLN A 75 2.75 3.23 15.33
N ALA A 76 3.88 3.71 14.81
CA ALA A 76 4.39 3.31 13.51
C ALA A 76 4.74 1.81 13.47
N LEU A 77 5.30 1.28 14.56
CA LEU A 77 5.59 -0.16 14.68
C LEU A 77 4.31 -1.00 14.53
N LYS A 78 3.23 -0.62 15.20
CA LYS A 78 1.94 -1.33 15.08
C LYS A 78 1.40 -1.31 13.65
N ILE A 79 1.46 -0.16 12.99
CA ILE A 79 1.04 0.00 11.61
C ILE A 79 1.89 -0.89 10.70
N ASN A 80 3.20 -0.86 10.86
CA ASN A 80 4.12 -1.65 10.04
C ASN A 80 3.92 -3.15 10.23
N GLN A 81 3.59 -3.60 11.44
CA GLN A 81 3.23 -5.00 11.70
C GLN A 81 1.96 -5.41 10.95
N GLN A 82 0.94 -4.56 10.94
CA GLN A 82 -0.29 -4.80 10.19
C GLN A 82 -0.05 -4.82 8.69
N LEU A 83 0.77 -3.89 8.18
CA LEU A 83 1.14 -3.85 6.76
C LEU A 83 1.96 -5.08 6.36
N ALA A 84 2.88 -5.54 7.21
CA ALA A 84 3.65 -6.76 6.96
C ALA A 84 2.74 -7.99 6.89
N GLN A 85 1.74 -8.09 7.76
CA GLN A 85 0.76 -9.17 7.71
C GLN A 85 -0.07 -9.12 6.43
N LEU A 86 -0.48 -7.92 6.00
CA LEU A 86 -1.20 -7.71 4.75
C LEU A 86 -0.35 -8.16 3.55
N ALA A 87 0.89 -7.73 3.50
CA ALA A 87 1.82 -8.09 2.44
C ALA A 87 2.05 -9.61 2.38
N HIS A 88 2.23 -10.25 3.53
CA HIS A 88 2.38 -11.69 3.61
C HIS A 88 1.13 -12.44 3.12
N LYS A 89 -0.05 -12.00 3.56
CA LYS A 89 -1.33 -12.61 3.19
C LYS A 89 -1.61 -12.56 1.69
N HIS A 90 -1.24 -11.46 1.05
CA HIS A 90 -1.50 -11.22 -0.37
C HIS A 90 -0.28 -11.38 -1.27
N HIS A 91 0.83 -11.88 -0.73
CA HIS A 91 2.09 -12.07 -1.46
C HIS A 91 2.55 -10.80 -2.20
N LEU A 92 2.54 -9.69 -1.47
CA LEU A 92 3.05 -8.38 -1.92
C LEU A 92 4.46 -8.12 -1.39
N ALA A 93 5.08 -7.09 -1.90
CA ALA A 93 6.32 -6.57 -1.35
C ALA A 93 6.10 -5.41 -0.38
#